data_7bc044892766ed7408cdbe52e28c4d66
#
_entry.id   7bc044892766ed7408cdbe52e28c4d66
#
_cell.length_a   1.000
_cell.length_b   1.000
_cell.length_c   1.000
_cell.angle_alpha   90.00
_cell.angle_beta   90.00
_cell.angle_gamma   90.00
#
_symmetry.space_group_name_H-M   'P 1'
#
loop_
_entity.id
_entity.type
_entity.pdbx_description
1 polymer ?
#
loop_
_entity_poly.entity_id
_entity_poly.type
_entity_poly.pdbx_seq_one_letter_code
_entity_poly.pdbx_strand_id
1 'polypeptide(L)'
;MVKQVFEPDTELTAIAIGYKNDKVNYIADKIFPYIPVGEPNFRYNEYPVEEGFSVPDTKVGRISKPNVVEFSAVSKTASVEDYGLDAPVPNYDVTRAPKNYDPRARATEGITDLILLDRELRCAKLARDLNNYAHKETLAEGSRFTDEASDPLRILLEARDKMILGANTLLLGMNVWTALRLHPKIVKATHGNSGDSGAASREAVAELLELSDIIVGKSRHDSAKKGQKAVITPCWEDVCALLYLNNNADNNNGITFGYTARFGNKVAATYFDKDMGLRGAEVIRVGESCKELVVAKECGYAFEDAAAKD
;
A
#
# COMPACT_ATOMS: atom_id res chain seq x y z
N MET A 1 1.98 -24.13 -36.62
CA MET A 1 2.44 -23.72 -35.29
C MET A 1 1.24 -23.84 -34.35
N VAL A 2 1.24 -24.82 -33.48
CA VAL A 2 0.24 -24.92 -32.41
C VAL A 2 0.50 -23.78 -31.46
N LYS A 3 -0.45 -22.85 -31.35
CA LYS A 3 -0.39 -21.81 -30.29
C LYS A 3 -0.38 -22.56 -28.96
N GLN A 4 0.73 -22.50 -28.24
CA GLN A 4 0.81 -22.99 -26.88
C GLN A 4 -0.15 -22.11 -26.07
N VAL A 5 -1.27 -22.68 -25.66
CA VAL A 5 -2.24 -21.99 -24.81
C VAL A 5 -1.58 -21.90 -23.43
N PHE A 6 -1.59 -20.70 -22.84
CA PHE A 6 -1.15 -20.51 -21.46
C PHE A 6 -2.20 -21.16 -20.54
N GLU A 7 -1.92 -22.35 -20.05
CA GLU A 7 -2.80 -23.08 -19.14
C GLU A 7 -2.30 -22.86 -17.71
N PRO A 8 -3.11 -22.25 -16.83
CA PRO A 8 -2.74 -22.08 -15.43
C PRO A 8 -2.54 -23.45 -14.75
N ASP A 9 -1.44 -23.59 -14.04
CA ASP A 9 -1.18 -24.70 -13.14
C ASP A 9 -1.89 -24.41 -11.79
N THR A 10 -2.83 -25.27 -11.42
CA THR A 10 -3.67 -25.06 -10.23
C THR A 10 -2.88 -25.13 -8.92
N GLU A 11 -1.88 -26.00 -8.84
CA GLU A 11 -1.05 -26.16 -7.64
C GLU A 11 -0.11 -24.95 -7.44
N LEU A 12 0.61 -24.57 -8.50
CA LEU A 12 1.49 -23.40 -8.47
C LEU A 12 0.72 -22.09 -8.30
N THR A 13 -0.48 -21.99 -8.89
CA THR A 13 -1.38 -20.85 -8.70
C THR A 13 -1.83 -20.74 -7.24
N ALA A 14 -2.16 -21.87 -6.59
CA ALA A 14 -2.52 -21.87 -5.18
C ALA A 14 -1.34 -21.42 -4.30
N ILE A 15 -0.11 -21.85 -4.62
CA ILE A 15 1.10 -21.37 -3.95
C ILE A 15 1.26 -19.85 -4.14
N ALA A 16 1.15 -19.35 -5.36
CA ALA A 16 1.30 -17.91 -5.65
C ALA A 16 0.23 -17.04 -4.97
N ILE A 17 -1.01 -17.52 -4.85
CA ILE A 17 -2.08 -16.82 -4.15
C ILE A 17 -1.87 -16.85 -2.62
N GLY A 18 -1.48 -18.01 -2.09
CA GLY A 18 -1.29 -18.21 -0.65
C GLY A 18 0.01 -17.66 -0.08
N TYR A 19 0.98 -17.34 -0.93
CA TYR A 19 2.30 -16.90 -0.48
C TYR A 19 2.23 -15.57 0.26
N LYS A 20 2.83 -15.56 1.45
CA LYS A 20 3.11 -14.34 2.24
C LYS A 20 4.55 -14.39 2.70
N ASN A 21 5.24 -13.26 2.60
CA ASN A 21 6.60 -13.16 3.10
C ASN A 21 6.57 -12.86 4.60
N ASP A 22 6.78 -13.88 5.43
CA ASP A 22 6.80 -13.73 6.89
C ASP A 22 8.01 -12.93 7.41
N LYS A 23 9.07 -12.83 6.62
CA LYS A 23 10.30 -12.10 6.99
C LYS A 23 10.18 -10.60 6.76
N VAL A 24 9.46 -10.21 5.71
CA VAL A 24 9.25 -8.82 5.33
C VAL A 24 7.76 -8.56 5.36
N ASN A 25 7.33 -7.75 6.29
CA ASN A 25 5.91 -7.39 6.41
C ASN A 25 5.58 -6.30 5.39
N TYR A 26 5.15 -6.71 4.19
CA TYR A 26 4.65 -5.81 3.17
C TYR A 26 3.35 -5.15 3.66
N ILE A 27 3.24 -3.84 3.45
CA ILE A 27 2.10 -3.05 3.95
C ILE A 27 1.20 -2.53 2.83
N ALA A 28 1.57 -2.74 1.57
CA ALA A 28 0.78 -2.29 0.42
C ALA A 28 -0.68 -2.73 0.48
N ASP A 29 -0.97 -3.97 0.93
CA ASP A 29 -2.34 -4.48 1.06
C ASP A 29 -3.18 -3.73 2.10
N LYS A 30 -2.53 -3.16 3.11
CA LYS A 30 -3.22 -2.40 4.15
C LYS A 30 -3.58 -0.99 3.70
N ILE A 31 -2.75 -0.38 2.83
CA ILE A 31 -2.93 1.00 2.35
C ILE A 31 -3.75 1.03 1.07
N PHE A 32 -3.45 0.10 0.15
CA PHE A 32 -4.11 -0.05 -1.14
C PHE A 32 -4.66 -1.48 -1.27
N PRO A 33 -5.75 -1.83 -0.56
CA PRO A 33 -6.33 -3.17 -0.62
C PRO A 33 -6.76 -3.53 -2.04
N TYR A 34 -6.73 -4.82 -2.36
CA TYR A 34 -7.19 -5.29 -3.66
C TYR A 34 -8.71 -5.22 -3.78
N ILE A 35 -9.17 -4.65 -4.89
CA ILE A 35 -10.57 -4.62 -5.29
C ILE A 35 -10.71 -5.31 -6.65
N PRO A 36 -11.58 -6.32 -6.80
CA PRO A 36 -11.77 -6.98 -8.08
C PRO A 36 -12.51 -6.06 -9.05
N VAL A 37 -12.04 -6.01 -10.30
CA VAL A 37 -12.70 -5.32 -11.40
C VAL A 37 -13.10 -6.32 -12.49
N GLY A 38 -14.25 -6.07 -13.16
CA GLY A 38 -14.82 -7.00 -14.13
C GLY A 38 -14.16 -6.97 -15.50
N GLU A 39 -13.47 -5.86 -15.84
CA GLU A 39 -12.84 -5.64 -17.14
C GLU A 39 -11.46 -4.99 -16.96
N PRO A 40 -10.50 -5.24 -17.88
CA PRO A 40 -9.19 -4.60 -17.85
C PRO A 40 -9.25 -3.07 -17.93
N ASN A 41 -10.18 -2.54 -18.72
CA ASN A 41 -10.50 -1.11 -18.77
C ASN A 41 -11.76 -0.89 -17.94
N PHE A 42 -11.63 -0.30 -16.81
CA PHE A 42 -12.73 -0.13 -15.86
C PHE A 42 -13.02 1.33 -15.55
N ARG A 43 -14.25 1.57 -15.12
CA ARG A 43 -14.66 2.88 -14.57
C ARG A 43 -14.65 2.82 -13.06
N TYR A 44 -14.30 3.93 -12.45
CA TYR A 44 -14.43 4.13 -11.02
C TYR A 44 -14.98 5.52 -10.75
N ASN A 45 -15.68 5.67 -9.64
CA ASN A 45 -16.31 6.91 -9.26
C ASN A 45 -15.50 7.60 -8.16
N GLU A 46 -15.20 8.87 -8.37
CA GLU A 46 -14.72 9.76 -7.32
C GLU A 46 -15.92 10.53 -6.79
N TYR A 47 -16.17 10.40 -5.50
CA TYR A 47 -17.25 11.10 -4.82
C TYR A 47 -16.71 12.35 -4.16
N PRO A 48 -17.30 13.54 -4.41
CA PRO A 48 -16.96 14.74 -3.66
C PRO A 48 -17.31 14.53 -2.18
N VAL A 49 -16.29 14.51 -1.32
CA VAL A 49 -16.47 14.30 0.13
C VAL A 49 -17.38 15.38 0.72
N GLU A 50 -17.31 16.59 0.22
CA GLU A 50 -18.01 17.77 0.68
C GLU A 50 -19.55 17.67 0.55
N GLU A 51 -20.04 16.94 -0.46
CA GLU A 51 -21.48 16.76 -0.66
C GLU A 51 -22.18 16.06 0.52
N GLY A 52 -21.48 15.15 1.18
CA GLY A 52 -21.99 14.46 2.37
C GLY A 52 -22.14 15.37 3.60
N PHE A 53 -21.57 16.55 3.59
CA PHE A 53 -21.62 17.53 4.68
C PHE A 53 -22.49 18.74 4.36
N SER A 54 -23.11 18.80 3.16
CA SER A 54 -24.09 19.81 2.83
C SER A 54 -25.40 19.54 3.56
N VAL A 55 -25.90 20.52 4.31
CA VAL A 55 -27.15 20.40 5.05
C VAL A 55 -28.26 21.12 4.30
N PRO A 56 -29.08 20.42 3.49
CA PRO A 56 -30.22 21.04 2.82
C PRO A 56 -31.32 21.35 3.85
N ASP A 57 -32.23 22.28 3.51
CA ASP A 57 -33.43 22.49 4.30
C ASP A 57 -34.34 21.25 4.20
N THR A 58 -34.47 20.52 5.32
CA THR A 58 -35.29 19.33 5.43
C THR A 58 -36.71 19.62 5.85
N LYS A 59 -37.07 20.87 6.15
CA LYS A 59 -38.39 21.24 6.59
C LYS A 59 -39.39 21.25 5.42
N VAL A 60 -40.44 20.48 5.54
CA VAL A 60 -41.49 20.38 4.53
C VAL A 60 -42.79 20.98 5.07
N GLY A 61 -43.35 21.92 4.33
CA GLY A 61 -44.69 22.44 4.63
C GLY A 61 -45.77 21.40 4.40
N ARG A 62 -46.90 21.56 5.08
CA ARG A 62 -48.02 20.57 5.10
C ARG A 62 -48.47 20.09 3.71
N ILE A 63 -48.32 20.90 2.69
CA ILE A 63 -48.73 20.63 1.28
C ILE A 63 -47.63 20.90 0.28
N SER A 64 -46.38 21.14 0.74
CA SER A 64 -45.23 21.39 -0.13
C SER A 64 -44.54 20.07 -0.47
N LYS A 65 -43.88 20.04 -1.67
CA LYS A 65 -43.00 18.93 -2.00
C LYS A 65 -41.71 19.06 -1.19
N PRO A 66 -41.08 17.92 -0.77
CA PRO A 66 -39.73 17.92 -0.21
C PRO A 66 -38.72 18.51 -1.16
N ASN A 67 -37.63 19.09 -0.62
CA ASN A 67 -36.50 19.49 -1.41
C ASN A 67 -35.84 18.25 -2.06
N VAL A 68 -35.38 18.41 -3.31
CA VAL A 68 -34.66 17.36 -4.03
C VAL A 68 -33.18 17.61 -3.87
N VAL A 69 -32.44 16.57 -3.50
CA VAL A 69 -30.98 16.58 -3.41
C VAL A 69 -30.44 15.61 -4.45
N GLU A 70 -29.46 16.03 -5.21
CA GLU A 70 -28.74 15.21 -6.17
C GLU A 70 -27.34 14.95 -5.61
N PHE A 71 -26.89 13.70 -5.67
CA PHE A 71 -25.51 13.31 -5.35
C PHE A 71 -24.74 13.13 -6.64
N SER A 72 -23.59 13.79 -6.74
CA SER A 72 -22.75 13.71 -7.92
C SER A 72 -21.65 12.66 -7.73
N ALA A 73 -21.18 12.12 -8.85
CA ALA A 73 -20.00 11.30 -8.90
C ALA A 73 -19.24 11.64 -10.18
N VAL A 74 -17.94 11.86 -10.07
CA VAL A 74 -17.08 12.04 -11.23
C VAL A 74 -16.58 10.68 -11.68
N SER A 75 -17.11 10.19 -12.80
CA SER A 75 -16.67 8.91 -13.37
C SER A 75 -15.34 9.09 -14.10
N LYS A 76 -14.34 8.33 -13.67
CA LYS A 76 -13.02 8.22 -14.31
C LYS A 76 -12.80 6.83 -14.87
N THR A 77 -11.91 6.73 -15.84
CA THR A 77 -11.50 5.46 -16.44
C THR A 77 -10.04 5.18 -16.11
N ALA A 78 -9.75 3.92 -15.82
CA ALA A 78 -8.39 3.41 -15.67
C ALA A 78 -8.27 2.04 -16.35
N SER A 79 -7.04 1.62 -16.62
CA SER A 79 -6.74 0.30 -17.15
C SER A 79 -5.72 -0.39 -16.25
N VAL A 80 -5.90 -1.70 -16.04
CA VAL A 80 -4.90 -2.52 -15.37
C VAL A 80 -3.69 -2.71 -16.27
N GLU A 81 -2.55 -2.96 -15.64
CA GLU A 81 -1.30 -3.31 -16.29
C GLU A 81 -0.90 -4.72 -15.85
N ASP A 82 -0.27 -5.47 -16.76
CA ASP A 82 0.18 -6.82 -16.49
C ASP A 82 1.58 -6.83 -15.88
N TYR A 83 1.71 -7.46 -14.72
CA TYR A 83 2.96 -7.66 -14.02
C TYR A 83 3.25 -9.14 -13.92
N GLY A 84 4.42 -9.58 -14.37
CA GLY A 84 4.77 -10.98 -14.35
C GLY A 84 6.27 -11.22 -14.47
N LEU A 85 6.71 -12.35 -13.93
CA LEU A 85 8.09 -12.81 -13.98
C LEU A 85 8.16 -14.28 -14.36
N ASP A 86 9.23 -14.64 -15.03
CA ASP A 86 9.59 -16.00 -15.40
C ASP A 86 10.80 -16.48 -14.58
N ALA A 87 10.69 -17.68 -14.02
CA ALA A 87 11.81 -18.37 -13.37
C ALA A 87 12.11 -19.69 -14.08
N PRO A 88 13.26 -19.82 -14.76
CA PRO A 88 13.66 -21.09 -15.34
C PRO A 88 14.20 -22.03 -14.26
N VAL A 89 13.67 -23.24 -14.24
CA VAL A 89 14.13 -24.35 -13.40
C VAL A 89 14.73 -25.41 -14.31
N PRO A 90 16.06 -25.65 -14.29
CA PRO A 90 16.70 -26.66 -15.14
C PRO A 90 16.08 -28.04 -14.91
N ASN A 91 15.79 -28.78 -15.99
CA ASN A 91 15.22 -30.11 -15.90
C ASN A 91 16.06 -31.09 -15.05
N TYR A 92 17.35 -30.84 -15.01
CA TYR A 92 18.26 -31.60 -14.16
C TYR A 92 17.96 -31.43 -12.66
N ASP A 93 17.60 -30.21 -12.24
CA ASP A 93 17.30 -29.91 -10.84
C ASP A 93 15.96 -30.50 -10.42
N VAL A 94 14.96 -30.51 -11.32
CA VAL A 94 13.67 -31.16 -11.10
C VAL A 94 13.83 -32.68 -10.94
N THR A 95 14.61 -33.31 -11.83
CA THR A 95 14.76 -34.78 -11.82
C THR A 95 15.61 -35.31 -10.64
N ARG A 96 16.45 -34.49 -10.07
CA ARG A 96 17.35 -34.84 -8.95
C ARG A 96 16.94 -34.26 -7.61
N ALA A 97 15.82 -33.56 -7.57
CA ALA A 97 15.31 -32.96 -6.33
C ALA A 97 15.09 -34.04 -5.26
N PRO A 98 15.50 -33.82 -4.01
CA PRO A 98 15.13 -34.66 -2.89
C PRO A 98 13.61 -34.72 -2.72
N LYS A 99 13.07 -35.82 -2.19
CA LYS A 99 11.63 -36.05 -2.02
C LYS A 99 10.89 -34.96 -1.21
N ASN A 100 11.61 -34.21 -0.37
CA ASN A 100 11.07 -33.17 0.49
C ASN A 100 11.35 -31.73 -0.03
N TYR A 101 11.80 -31.61 -1.28
CA TYR A 101 12.10 -30.31 -1.89
C TYR A 101 11.57 -30.26 -3.31
N ASP A 102 10.68 -29.30 -3.58
CA ASP A 102 10.18 -29.00 -4.94
C ASP A 102 10.80 -27.71 -5.47
N PRO A 103 11.71 -27.80 -6.48
CA PRO A 103 12.32 -26.63 -7.09
C PRO A 103 11.29 -25.67 -7.76
N ARG A 104 10.17 -26.23 -8.26
CA ARG A 104 9.10 -25.44 -8.91
C ARG A 104 8.35 -24.59 -7.89
N ALA A 105 7.94 -25.19 -6.78
CA ALA A 105 7.29 -24.48 -5.68
C ALA A 105 8.21 -23.35 -5.16
N ARG A 106 9.50 -23.66 -4.95
CA ARG A 106 10.49 -22.66 -4.51
C ARG A 106 10.68 -21.51 -5.49
N ALA A 107 10.70 -21.81 -6.80
CA ALA A 107 10.79 -20.79 -7.83
C ALA A 107 9.52 -19.91 -7.87
N THR A 108 8.34 -20.53 -7.73
CA THR A 108 7.04 -19.84 -7.65
C THR A 108 7.00 -18.87 -6.47
N GLU A 109 7.40 -19.32 -5.28
CA GLU A 109 7.49 -18.45 -4.09
C GLU A 109 8.44 -17.27 -4.32
N GLY A 110 9.65 -17.55 -4.90
CA GLY A 110 10.67 -16.53 -5.13
C GLY A 110 10.21 -15.43 -6.08
N ILE A 111 9.62 -15.79 -7.24
CA ILE A 111 9.12 -14.77 -8.19
C ILE A 111 7.86 -14.08 -7.69
N THR A 112 7.02 -14.75 -6.91
CA THR A 112 5.86 -14.13 -6.26
C THR A 112 6.31 -13.06 -5.27
N ASP A 113 7.35 -13.34 -4.48
CA ASP A 113 7.92 -12.36 -3.54
C ASP A 113 8.46 -11.12 -4.25
N LEU A 114 9.14 -11.30 -5.40
CA LEU A 114 9.63 -10.18 -6.21
C LEU A 114 8.49 -9.33 -6.81
N ILE A 115 7.39 -9.96 -7.23
CA ILE A 115 6.20 -9.24 -7.72
C ILE A 115 5.55 -8.45 -6.57
N LEU A 116 5.47 -9.02 -5.39
CA LEU A 116 4.96 -8.31 -4.20
C LEU A 116 5.87 -7.15 -3.79
N LEU A 117 7.19 -7.32 -3.88
CA LEU A 117 8.15 -6.25 -3.59
C LEU A 117 8.03 -5.10 -4.61
N ASP A 118 7.86 -5.42 -5.90
CA ASP A 118 7.64 -4.41 -6.93
C ASP A 118 6.34 -3.61 -6.68
N ARG A 119 5.26 -4.30 -6.30
CA ARG A 119 4.00 -3.64 -5.90
C ARG A 119 4.19 -2.76 -4.67
N GLU A 120 4.94 -3.22 -3.68
CA GLU A 120 5.27 -2.44 -2.47
C GLU A 120 5.96 -1.13 -2.84
N LEU A 121 6.88 -1.15 -3.81
CA LEU A 121 7.55 0.04 -4.33
C LEU A 121 6.60 0.98 -5.07
N ARG A 122 5.69 0.45 -5.89
CA ARG A 122 4.70 1.26 -6.60
C ARG A 122 3.74 1.95 -5.62
N CYS A 123 3.24 1.22 -4.62
CA CYS A 123 2.41 1.79 -3.56
C CYS A 123 3.16 2.84 -2.74
N ALA A 124 4.40 2.58 -2.36
CA ALA A 124 5.23 3.55 -1.64
C ALA A 124 5.48 4.83 -2.45
N LYS A 125 5.67 4.71 -3.77
CA LYS A 125 5.81 5.85 -4.68
C LYS A 125 4.54 6.70 -4.73
N LEU A 126 3.36 6.05 -4.81
CA LEU A 126 2.08 6.76 -4.77
C LEU A 126 1.85 7.47 -3.43
N ALA A 127 2.18 6.81 -2.32
CA ALA A 127 2.04 7.40 -0.99
C ALA A 127 3.03 8.54 -0.70
N ARG A 128 4.16 8.58 -1.40
CA ARG A 128 5.16 9.65 -1.28
C ARG A 128 4.85 10.85 -2.16
N ASP A 129 4.09 10.67 -3.23
CA ASP A 129 3.77 11.76 -4.15
C ASP A 129 2.75 12.71 -3.53
N LEU A 130 3.22 13.88 -3.13
CA LEU A 130 2.40 14.94 -2.51
C LEU A 130 1.25 15.44 -3.40
N ASN A 131 1.27 15.18 -4.70
CA ASN A 131 0.17 15.52 -5.61
C ASN A 131 -1.06 14.63 -5.43
N ASN A 132 -0.89 13.51 -4.72
CA ASN A 132 -1.96 12.57 -4.39
C ASN A 132 -2.74 12.96 -3.11
N TYR A 133 -2.42 14.10 -2.51
CA TYR A 133 -3.05 14.60 -1.29
C TYR A 133 -3.68 15.96 -1.53
N ALA A 134 -4.87 16.18 -0.98
CA ALA A 134 -5.50 17.50 -0.95
C ALA A 134 -4.80 18.42 0.07
N HIS A 135 -4.38 17.84 1.19
CA HIS A 135 -3.68 18.54 2.26
C HIS A 135 -2.24 18.03 2.37
N LYS A 136 -1.30 18.96 2.37
CA LYS A 136 0.12 18.67 2.49
C LYS A 136 0.84 19.79 3.21
N GLU A 137 1.88 19.42 3.97
CA GLU A 137 2.69 20.37 4.73
C GLU A 137 4.15 19.92 4.68
N THR A 138 5.06 20.84 4.38
CA THR A 138 6.50 20.60 4.50
C THR A 138 6.95 21.11 5.87
N LEU A 139 7.47 20.21 6.70
CA LEU A 139 7.92 20.56 8.06
C LEU A 139 9.26 21.29 8.00
N ALA A 140 9.25 22.55 8.46
CA ALA A 140 10.45 23.35 8.55
C ALA A 140 11.40 22.80 9.64
N GLU A 141 12.66 23.19 9.57
CA GLU A 141 13.63 22.99 10.65
C GLU A 141 13.05 23.53 11.97
N GLY A 142 13.14 22.78 13.05
CA GLY A 142 12.48 23.09 14.33
C GLY A 142 11.04 22.54 14.48
N SER A 143 10.40 22.08 13.40
CA SER A 143 9.10 21.39 13.42
C SER A 143 9.20 19.90 13.08
N ARG A 144 10.36 19.42 12.68
CA ARG A 144 10.61 18.01 12.32
C ARG A 144 10.52 17.12 13.57
N PHE A 145 10.13 15.88 13.38
CA PHE A 145 10.01 14.90 14.48
C PHE A 145 11.37 14.49 15.07
N THR A 146 12.47 14.83 14.42
CA THR A 146 13.83 14.67 14.92
C THR A 146 14.27 15.82 15.84
N ASP A 147 13.55 16.92 15.85
CA ASP A 147 13.88 18.08 16.71
C ASP A 147 13.14 17.94 18.05
N GLU A 148 13.88 17.87 19.15
CA GLU A 148 13.32 17.73 20.49
C GLU A 148 12.44 18.93 20.93
N ALA A 149 12.65 20.10 20.34
CA ALA A 149 11.84 21.29 20.60
C ALA A 149 10.49 21.26 19.89
N SER A 150 10.35 20.46 18.83
CA SER A 150 9.12 20.33 18.04
C SER A 150 7.95 19.77 18.86
N ASP A 151 6.76 19.77 18.29
CA ASP A 151 5.57 19.18 18.92
C ASP A 151 4.83 18.27 17.94
N PRO A 152 5.35 17.05 17.67
CA PRO A 152 4.75 16.12 16.73
C PRO A 152 3.30 15.77 17.07
N LEU A 153 2.96 15.67 18.36
CA LEU A 153 1.61 15.34 18.79
C LEU A 153 0.62 16.43 18.34
N ARG A 154 0.96 17.67 18.60
CA ARG A 154 0.13 18.81 18.20
C ARG A 154 0.03 18.94 16.69
N ILE A 155 1.13 18.78 15.96
CA ILE A 155 1.17 18.86 14.49
C ILE A 155 0.24 17.82 13.89
N LEU A 156 0.29 16.56 14.37
CA LEU A 156 -0.54 15.49 13.85
C LEU A 156 -2.03 15.65 14.20
N LEU A 157 -2.35 16.15 15.41
CA LEU A 157 -3.75 16.43 15.79
C LEU A 157 -4.33 17.59 14.97
N GLU A 158 -3.60 18.70 14.81
CA GLU A 158 -4.04 19.84 14.00
C GLU A 158 -4.25 19.44 12.52
N ALA A 159 -3.39 18.56 11.98
CA ALA A 159 -3.55 18.05 10.63
C ALA A 159 -4.79 17.14 10.49
N ARG A 160 -5.04 16.28 11.47
CA ARG A 160 -6.24 15.43 11.51
C ARG A 160 -7.52 16.28 11.54
N ASP A 161 -7.52 17.35 12.33
CA ASP A 161 -8.67 18.27 12.44
C ASP A 161 -8.95 19.05 11.14
N LYS A 162 -7.96 19.23 10.27
CA LYS A 162 -8.13 19.84 8.95
C LYS A 162 -8.78 18.89 7.92
N MET A 163 -8.77 17.58 8.18
CA MET A 163 -9.36 16.58 7.28
C MET A 163 -10.87 16.49 7.50
N ILE A 164 -11.66 16.56 6.41
CA ILE A 164 -13.13 16.53 6.47
C ILE A 164 -13.65 15.24 7.12
N LEU A 165 -13.08 14.09 6.76
CA LEU A 165 -13.49 12.77 7.29
C LEU A 165 -12.72 12.36 8.56
N GLY A 166 -11.70 13.13 8.95
CA GLY A 166 -10.77 12.70 9.98
C GLY A 166 -9.96 11.45 9.58
N ALA A 167 -8.70 11.41 9.91
CA ALA A 167 -7.88 10.22 9.66
C ALA A 167 -8.20 9.10 10.65
N ASN A 168 -8.13 7.86 10.19
CA ASN A 168 -8.20 6.67 11.04
C ASN A 168 -6.88 5.89 11.06
N THR A 169 -5.93 6.23 10.19
CA THR A 169 -4.66 5.51 10.03
C THR A 169 -3.51 6.50 9.86
N LEU A 170 -2.38 6.24 10.53
CA LEU A 170 -1.13 6.95 10.32
C LEU A 170 -0.14 6.03 9.61
N LEU A 171 0.27 6.42 8.41
CA LEU A 171 1.27 5.72 7.60
C LEU A 171 2.64 6.37 7.78
N LEU A 172 3.62 5.58 8.17
CA LEU A 172 4.98 6.04 8.45
C LEU A 172 6.04 5.16 7.79
N GLY A 173 7.11 5.78 7.29
CA GLY A 173 8.37 5.10 7.06
C GLY A 173 9.05 4.76 8.38
N MET A 174 9.95 3.78 8.36
CA MET A 174 10.60 3.31 9.60
C MET A 174 11.47 4.40 10.26
N ASN A 175 12.12 5.26 9.47
CA ASN A 175 12.91 6.39 9.94
C ASN A 175 12.03 7.42 10.68
N VAL A 176 10.90 7.78 10.09
CA VAL A 176 9.94 8.72 10.68
C VAL A 176 9.32 8.13 11.95
N TRP A 177 8.95 6.83 11.92
CA TRP A 177 8.46 6.14 13.10
C TRP A 177 9.48 6.14 14.25
N THR A 178 10.76 5.92 13.93
CA THR A 178 11.82 5.93 14.95
C THR A 178 11.96 7.31 15.58
N ALA A 179 11.94 8.38 14.79
CA ALA A 179 11.96 9.76 15.30
C ALA A 179 10.74 10.03 16.19
N LEU A 180 9.53 9.71 15.72
CA LEU A 180 8.29 9.96 16.44
C LEU A 180 8.22 9.21 17.79
N ARG A 181 8.54 7.90 17.80
CA ARG A 181 8.44 7.08 19.02
C ARG A 181 9.45 7.42 20.10
N LEU A 182 10.58 8.01 19.71
CA LEU A 182 11.65 8.44 20.63
C LEU A 182 11.51 9.90 21.04
N HIS A 183 10.58 10.65 20.43
CA HIS A 183 10.43 12.07 20.70
C HIS A 183 10.00 12.30 22.15
N PRO A 184 10.69 13.21 22.92
CA PRO A 184 10.46 13.39 24.36
C PRO A 184 9.01 13.70 24.73
N LYS A 185 8.32 14.55 23.93
CA LYS A 185 6.91 14.88 24.17
C LYS A 185 5.96 13.71 23.96
N ILE A 186 6.24 12.83 22.98
CA ILE A 186 5.47 11.62 22.74
C ILE A 186 5.69 10.61 23.87
N VAL A 187 6.95 10.38 24.26
CA VAL A 187 7.30 9.49 25.37
C VAL A 187 6.64 9.97 26.67
N LYS A 188 6.69 11.27 26.97
CA LYS A 188 6.06 11.84 28.14
C LYS A 188 4.53 11.72 28.12
N ALA A 189 3.91 11.91 26.97
CA ALA A 189 2.45 11.77 26.82
C ALA A 189 1.99 10.33 27.01
N THR A 190 2.79 9.33 26.56
CA THR A 190 2.44 7.90 26.65
C THR A 190 2.77 7.28 28.01
N HIS A 191 3.84 7.72 28.69
CA HIS A 191 4.30 7.12 29.95
C HIS A 191 3.93 7.96 31.19
N GLY A 192 3.33 9.14 30.99
CA GLY A 192 3.03 10.06 32.09
C GLY A 192 4.31 10.52 32.81
N ASN A 193 4.22 10.68 34.14
CA ASN A 193 5.35 11.13 34.95
C ASN A 193 6.41 10.05 35.28
N SER A 194 6.32 8.85 34.65
CA SER A 194 7.15 7.70 35.03
C SER A 194 8.56 7.70 34.42
N GLY A 195 8.91 8.66 33.58
CA GLY A 195 10.26 8.80 33.03
C GLY A 195 10.31 9.61 31.73
N ASP A 196 11.38 10.39 31.58
CA ASP A 196 11.62 11.22 30.39
C ASP A 196 12.35 10.47 29.26
N SER A 197 12.65 9.17 29.44
CA SER A 197 13.38 8.36 28.46
C SER A 197 12.67 7.03 28.18
N GLY A 198 12.68 6.63 26.91
CA GLY A 198 12.04 5.39 26.47
C GLY A 198 11.61 5.45 25.02
N ALA A 199 10.77 4.52 24.63
CA ALA A 199 10.19 4.48 23.28
C ALA A 199 8.69 4.17 23.40
N ALA A 200 7.88 5.02 22.81
CA ALA A 200 6.43 4.83 22.78
C ALA A 200 6.04 3.58 21.98
N SER A 201 5.01 2.85 22.43
CA SER A 201 4.40 1.77 21.67
C SER A 201 3.46 2.33 20.59
N ARG A 202 3.17 1.51 19.56
CA ARG A 202 2.24 1.95 18.51
C ARG A 202 0.84 2.16 19.04
N GLU A 203 0.41 1.26 19.90
CA GLU A 203 -0.91 1.27 20.51
C GLU A 203 -1.13 2.55 21.32
N ALA A 204 -0.14 2.93 22.14
CA ALA A 204 -0.21 4.15 22.96
C ALA A 204 -0.24 5.42 22.09
N VAL A 205 0.57 5.47 21.01
CA VAL A 205 0.56 6.63 20.09
C VAL A 205 -0.74 6.67 19.29
N ALA A 206 -1.29 5.52 18.87
CA ALA A 206 -2.57 5.45 18.18
C ALA A 206 -3.72 5.95 19.07
N GLU A 207 -3.72 5.58 20.35
CA GLU A 207 -4.70 6.04 21.33
C GLU A 207 -4.59 7.56 21.55
N LEU A 208 -3.38 8.11 21.68
CA LEU A 208 -3.19 9.57 21.82
C LEU A 208 -3.68 10.36 20.61
N LEU A 209 -3.56 9.80 19.41
CA LEU A 209 -4.00 10.43 18.17
C LEU A 209 -5.43 10.03 17.78
N GLU A 210 -6.11 9.21 18.61
CA GLU A 210 -7.45 8.66 18.34
C GLU A 210 -7.53 7.96 16.97
N LEU A 211 -6.48 7.21 16.61
CA LEU A 211 -6.40 6.47 15.36
C LEU A 211 -6.68 4.99 15.57
N SER A 212 -7.21 4.33 14.54
CA SER A 212 -7.45 2.89 14.57
C SER A 212 -6.17 2.08 14.40
N ASP A 213 -5.20 2.54 13.61
CA ASP A 213 -3.92 1.83 13.37
C ASP A 213 -2.77 2.80 13.03
N ILE A 214 -1.56 2.39 13.35
CA ILE A 214 -0.32 2.99 12.87
C ILE A 214 0.42 1.97 12.02
N ILE A 215 0.51 2.22 10.72
CA ILE A 215 1.14 1.35 9.76
C ILE A 215 2.57 1.84 9.49
N VAL A 216 3.55 0.97 9.74
CA VAL A 216 4.97 1.30 9.54
C VAL A 216 5.59 0.44 8.47
N GLY A 217 6.05 1.08 7.39
CA GLY A 217 6.75 0.42 6.29
C GLY A 217 8.19 0.06 6.65
N LYS A 218 8.49 -1.25 6.63
CA LYS A 218 9.80 -1.81 6.99
C LYS A 218 10.49 -2.49 5.81
N SER A 219 9.80 -2.66 4.70
CA SER A 219 10.29 -3.31 3.50
C SER A 219 11.50 -2.57 2.92
N ARG A 220 12.41 -3.34 2.31
CA ARG A 220 13.63 -2.83 1.70
C ARG A 220 13.80 -3.43 0.31
N HIS A 221 14.46 -2.69 -0.57
CA HIS A 221 14.79 -3.14 -1.92
C HIS A 221 16.23 -2.81 -2.27
N ASP A 222 16.76 -3.48 -3.28
CA ASP A 222 18.06 -3.15 -3.85
C ASP A 222 17.87 -2.06 -4.91
N SER A 223 18.43 -0.89 -4.66
CA SER A 223 18.40 0.26 -5.58
C SER A 223 19.59 0.28 -6.56
N ALA A 224 20.52 -0.66 -6.43
CA ALA A 224 21.69 -0.74 -7.30
C ALA A 224 21.31 -1.19 -8.73
N LYS A 225 22.02 -0.69 -9.72
CA LYS A 225 21.88 -1.19 -11.09
C LYS A 225 22.44 -2.62 -11.20
N LYS A 226 21.79 -3.43 -12.07
CA LYS A 226 22.23 -4.80 -12.33
C LYS A 226 23.75 -4.87 -12.60
N GLY A 227 24.45 -5.74 -11.88
CA GLY A 227 25.89 -5.94 -11.97
C GLY A 227 26.74 -5.06 -11.06
N GLN A 228 26.13 -4.19 -10.26
CA GLN A 228 26.81 -3.43 -9.21
C GLN A 228 26.61 -4.08 -7.83
N LYS A 229 27.39 -3.63 -6.84
CA LYS A 229 27.21 -4.07 -5.45
C LYS A 229 25.83 -3.63 -4.96
N ALA A 230 25.11 -4.54 -4.32
CA ALA A 230 23.78 -4.27 -3.78
C ALA A 230 23.77 -3.06 -2.82
N VAL A 231 22.81 -2.16 -3.02
CA VAL A 231 22.54 -1.01 -2.17
C VAL A 231 21.13 -1.15 -1.64
N ILE A 232 21.00 -1.60 -0.40
CA ILE A 232 19.71 -1.88 0.21
C ILE A 232 19.12 -0.62 0.83
N THR A 233 18.01 -0.14 0.26
CA THR A 233 17.29 1.07 0.69
C THR A 233 15.88 0.73 1.18
N PRO A 234 15.31 1.50 2.11
CA PRO A 234 13.90 1.33 2.51
C PRO A 234 12.94 1.66 1.36
N CYS A 235 11.84 0.90 1.24
CA CYS A 235 10.78 1.20 0.26
C CYS A 235 9.96 2.44 0.67
N TRP A 236 9.67 2.59 1.95
CA TRP A 236 8.79 3.62 2.54
C TRP A 236 9.58 4.76 3.23
N GLU A 237 10.78 5.04 2.74
CA GLU A 237 11.60 6.12 3.33
C GLU A 237 10.86 7.46 3.31
N ASP A 238 10.95 8.21 4.39
CA ASP A 238 10.39 9.56 4.58
C ASP A 238 8.85 9.69 4.39
N VAL A 239 8.12 8.58 4.30
CA VAL A 239 6.66 8.64 4.22
C VAL A 239 6.10 9.01 5.59
N CYS A 240 5.28 10.04 5.62
CA CYS A 240 4.48 10.45 6.77
C CYS A 240 3.13 10.96 6.26
N ALA A 241 2.06 10.19 6.48
CA ALA A 241 0.73 10.58 6.03
C ALA A 241 -0.36 10.09 6.97
N LEU A 242 -1.30 10.97 7.26
CA LEU A 242 -2.59 10.64 7.88
C LEU A 242 -3.56 10.25 6.77
N LEU A 243 -4.22 9.11 6.92
CA LEU A 243 -5.10 8.54 5.90
C LEU A 243 -6.45 8.16 6.50
N TYR A 244 -7.49 8.33 5.71
CA TYR A 244 -8.79 7.69 5.94
C TYR A 244 -8.89 6.46 5.02
N LEU A 245 -8.87 5.27 5.62
CA LEU A 245 -8.95 4.00 4.92
C LEU A 245 -10.28 3.32 5.25
N ASN A 246 -11.01 2.91 4.21
CA ASN A 246 -12.26 2.18 4.34
C ASN A 246 -12.15 0.85 3.60
N ASN A 247 -12.05 -0.25 4.34
CA ASN A 247 -11.91 -1.60 3.78
C ASN A 247 -13.17 -2.11 3.07
N ASN A 248 -14.31 -1.42 3.23
CA ASN A 248 -15.57 -1.76 2.58
C ASN A 248 -15.81 -0.94 1.29
N ALA A 249 -14.88 -0.05 0.92
CA ALA A 249 -14.98 0.71 -0.32
C ALA A 249 -14.65 -0.19 -1.53
N ASP A 250 -15.36 0.03 -2.63
CA ASP A 250 -15.14 -0.62 -3.92
C ASP A 250 -15.06 0.42 -5.05
N ASN A 251 -14.98 -0.02 -6.30
CA ASN A 251 -14.91 0.89 -7.45
C ASN A 251 -16.19 1.70 -7.70
N ASN A 252 -17.30 1.35 -7.06
CA ASN A 252 -18.60 2.00 -7.23
C ASN A 252 -19.11 2.68 -5.96
N ASN A 253 -18.69 2.22 -4.77
CA ASN A 253 -19.24 2.66 -3.50
C ASN A 253 -18.17 2.88 -2.45
N GLY A 254 -18.43 3.84 -1.58
CA GLY A 254 -17.58 4.15 -0.45
C GLY A 254 -16.45 5.13 -0.80
N ILE A 255 -15.96 5.79 0.22
CA ILE A 255 -14.86 6.74 0.13
C ILE A 255 -13.68 6.15 0.89
N THR A 256 -12.51 6.14 0.27
CA THR A 256 -11.23 5.69 0.84
C THR A 256 -10.10 6.43 0.13
N PHE A 257 -8.93 6.53 0.75
CA PHE A 257 -7.77 7.16 0.12
C PHE A 257 -7.40 6.51 -1.21
N GLY A 258 -7.29 5.18 -1.23
CA GLY A 258 -6.92 4.46 -2.44
C GLY A 258 -7.10 2.96 -2.34
N TYR A 259 -6.97 2.29 -3.48
CA TYR A 259 -7.04 0.84 -3.60
C TYR A 259 -6.25 0.34 -4.81
N THR A 260 -6.06 -0.97 -4.90
CA THR A 260 -5.50 -1.66 -6.06
C THR A 260 -6.63 -2.37 -6.81
N ALA A 261 -6.99 -1.86 -7.99
CA ALA A 261 -7.90 -2.56 -8.90
C ALA A 261 -7.19 -3.79 -9.48
N ARG A 262 -7.80 -4.97 -9.39
CA ARG A 262 -7.25 -6.22 -9.91
C ARG A 262 -8.24 -6.91 -10.83
N PHE A 263 -7.79 -7.22 -12.04
CA PHE A 263 -8.56 -8.01 -13.00
C PHE A 263 -8.15 -9.49 -12.89
N GLY A 264 -9.12 -10.35 -12.60
CA GLY A 264 -8.87 -11.76 -12.36
C GLY A 264 -8.08 -12.03 -11.05
N ASN A 265 -7.45 -13.20 -11.02
CA ASN A 265 -6.57 -13.62 -9.91
C ASN A 265 -5.12 -13.66 -10.36
N LYS A 266 -4.19 -13.79 -9.39
CA LYS A 266 -2.83 -14.21 -9.72
C LYS A 266 -2.86 -15.53 -10.46
N VAL A 267 -2.04 -15.67 -11.48
CA VAL A 267 -1.91 -16.87 -12.29
C VAL A 267 -0.48 -17.38 -12.23
N ALA A 268 -0.31 -18.68 -12.06
CA ALA A 268 0.97 -19.34 -12.29
C ALA A 268 0.78 -20.41 -13.35
N ALA A 269 1.75 -20.53 -14.26
CA ALA A 269 1.78 -21.54 -15.28
C ALA A 269 3.19 -22.02 -15.56
N THR A 270 3.32 -23.23 -16.07
CA THR A 270 4.59 -23.85 -16.42
C THR A 270 4.63 -24.14 -17.91
N TYR A 271 5.73 -23.85 -18.55
CA TYR A 271 6.01 -24.30 -19.89
C TYR A 271 7.45 -24.80 -20.02
N PHE A 272 7.68 -25.75 -20.95
CA PHE A 272 9.02 -26.29 -21.18
C PHE A 272 9.74 -25.50 -22.27
N ASP A 273 10.93 -25.00 -21.96
CA ASP A 273 11.81 -24.36 -22.94
C ASP A 273 13.02 -25.27 -23.23
N LYS A 274 13.03 -25.83 -24.44
CA LYS A 274 14.10 -26.73 -24.92
C LYS A 274 15.42 -26.04 -25.20
N ASP A 275 15.39 -24.71 -25.42
CA ASP A 275 16.56 -23.92 -25.83
C ASP A 275 17.36 -23.39 -24.62
N MET A 276 16.84 -23.66 -23.39
CA MET A 276 17.52 -23.34 -22.15
C MET A 276 18.44 -24.47 -21.67
N GLY A 277 19.77 -24.21 -21.65
CA GLY A 277 20.77 -25.18 -21.22
C GLY A 277 20.85 -26.41 -22.13
N LEU A 278 21.57 -27.46 -21.67
CA LEU A 278 21.78 -28.66 -22.49
C LEU A 278 20.55 -29.58 -22.57
N ARG A 279 19.67 -29.53 -21.56
CA ARG A 279 18.54 -30.49 -21.40
C ARG A 279 17.19 -29.80 -21.31
N GLY A 280 17.11 -28.53 -21.62
CA GLY A 280 15.92 -27.71 -21.44
C GLY A 280 15.67 -27.34 -19.96
N ALA A 281 14.73 -26.46 -19.76
CA ALA A 281 14.26 -26.02 -18.46
C ALA A 281 12.73 -25.94 -18.42
N GLU A 282 12.14 -26.21 -17.29
CA GLU A 282 10.76 -25.80 -17.02
C GLU A 282 10.78 -24.33 -16.61
N VAL A 283 10.03 -23.51 -17.30
CA VAL A 283 9.90 -22.08 -16.98
C VAL A 283 8.56 -21.87 -16.28
N ILE A 284 8.66 -21.36 -15.05
CA ILE A 284 7.50 -21.03 -14.24
C ILE A 284 7.23 -19.54 -14.42
N ARG A 285 6.04 -19.22 -14.86
CA ARG A 285 5.55 -17.84 -15.00
C ARG A 285 4.53 -17.55 -13.93
N VAL A 286 4.71 -16.48 -13.17
CA VAL A 286 3.70 -15.94 -12.25
C VAL A 286 3.40 -14.51 -12.66
N GLY A 287 2.13 -14.13 -12.59
CA GLY A 287 1.70 -12.78 -12.92
C GLY A 287 0.34 -12.41 -12.36
N GLU A 288 0.06 -11.12 -12.41
CA GLU A 288 -1.24 -10.53 -12.06
C GLU A 288 -1.47 -9.27 -12.90
N SER A 289 -2.76 -8.94 -13.12
CA SER A 289 -3.18 -7.71 -13.80
C SER A 289 -3.78 -6.77 -12.77
N CYS A 290 -3.10 -5.65 -12.48
CA CYS A 290 -3.55 -4.73 -11.44
C CYS A 290 -3.20 -3.27 -11.75
N LYS A 291 -3.83 -2.34 -11.02
CA LYS A 291 -3.54 -0.91 -11.05
C LYS A 291 -3.79 -0.31 -9.68
N GLU A 292 -2.76 0.31 -9.12
CA GLU A 292 -2.86 1.07 -7.88
C GLU A 292 -3.41 2.47 -8.19
N LEU A 293 -4.41 2.91 -7.41
CA LEU A 293 -5.10 4.18 -7.60
C LEU A 293 -5.27 4.92 -6.28
N VAL A 294 -5.07 6.23 -6.32
CA VAL A 294 -5.55 7.15 -5.28
C VAL A 294 -6.86 7.72 -5.79
N VAL A 295 -7.96 7.49 -5.07
CA VAL A 295 -9.31 7.82 -5.53
C VAL A 295 -9.93 9.00 -4.79
N ALA A 296 -9.49 9.31 -3.58
CA ALA A 296 -9.94 10.48 -2.84
C ALA A 296 -8.76 11.16 -2.15
N LYS A 297 -8.29 12.26 -2.73
CA LYS A 297 -7.15 13.02 -2.20
C LYS A 297 -7.46 13.69 -0.86
N GLU A 298 -8.73 14.01 -0.63
CA GLU A 298 -9.26 14.60 0.59
C GLU A 298 -9.18 13.64 1.79
N CYS A 299 -9.05 12.33 1.52
CA CYS A 299 -8.84 11.29 2.53
C CYS A 299 -7.38 11.17 2.99
N GLY A 300 -6.51 12.09 2.59
CA GLY A 300 -5.10 12.06 2.94
C GLY A 300 -4.53 13.42 3.31
N TYR A 301 -3.64 13.43 4.32
CA TYR A 301 -2.81 14.56 4.70
C TYR A 301 -1.35 14.09 4.76
N ALA A 302 -0.48 14.66 3.92
CA ALA A 302 0.92 14.26 3.85
C ALA A 302 1.84 15.29 4.48
N PHE A 303 2.88 14.81 5.14
CA PHE A 303 3.98 15.61 5.64
C PHE A 303 5.26 15.29 4.86
N GLU A 304 5.92 16.31 4.38
CA GLU A 304 7.24 16.24 3.79
C GLU A 304 8.29 16.62 4.85
N ASP A 305 9.46 16.01 4.79
CA ASP A 305 10.59 16.25 5.69
C ASP A 305 10.27 16.02 7.19
N ALA A 306 9.37 15.07 7.49
CA ALA A 306 9.00 14.75 8.86
C ALA A 306 10.18 14.22 9.72
N ALA A 307 11.17 13.55 9.09
CA ALA A 307 12.42 13.17 9.73
C ALA A 307 13.61 13.76 8.95
N ALA A 308 14.59 14.31 9.65
CA ALA A 308 15.82 14.80 9.02
C ALA A 308 16.54 13.65 8.32
N LYS A 309 17.09 13.93 7.14
CA LYS A 309 18.16 13.11 6.54
C LYS A 309 19.47 13.64 7.11
N ASP A 310 20.22 12.80 7.81
CA ASP A 310 21.61 13.06 8.14
C ASP A 310 22.49 12.86 6.91
#